data_843b912e24f7d532da68e3243321741b
#
_entry.id   843b912e24f7d532da68e3243321741b
#
_cell.length_a   1.000
_cell.length_b   1.000
_cell.length_c   1.000
_cell.angle_alpha   90.00
_cell.angle_beta   90.00
_cell.angle_gamma   90.00
#
_symmetry.space_group_name_H-M   'P 1'
#
loop_
_entity.id
_entity.type
_entity.pdbx_description
1 polymer ?
#
loop_
_entity_poly.entity_id
_entity_poly.type
_entity_poly.pdbx_seq_one_letter_code
_entity_poly.pdbx_strand_id
1 'polypeptide(L)'
;MSYGLLFLRVVVGLVFFAHGAQKLLGWWGGPGIAGTKELLGQIGFRTPGALAPIVALSEASGLLLAAGFLTPFAALVLAAAMVVAIGSVHWRKGFWNMGQGYEFNLVLLSVPIAITATGPGRFSVDRAIGWDDNLSGPIWGVAVLTLALVGALFVLVVLRARREAATA
;
A
#
# COMPACT_ATOMS: atom_id res chain seq x y z
N MET A 1 12.07 12.85 18.85
CA MET A 1 11.68 12.14 17.59
C MET A 1 10.39 11.29 17.71
N SER A 2 10.04 10.77 18.88
CA SER A 2 8.92 9.83 19.05
C SER A 2 7.51 10.36 18.70
N TYR A 3 7.20 11.62 19.01
CA TYR A 3 5.89 12.22 18.67
C TYR A 3 5.72 12.47 17.17
N GLY A 4 6.78 12.88 16.46
CA GLY A 4 6.74 13.05 15.01
C GLY A 4 6.47 11.72 14.28
N LEU A 5 7.13 10.64 14.72
CA LEU A 5 6.87 9.30 14.18
C LEU A 5 5.45 8.81 14.48
N LEU A 6 4.94 9.05 15.70
CA LEU A 6 3.56 8.73 16.05
C LEU A 6 2.59 9.48 15.13
N PHE A 7 2.75 10.80 14.99
CA PHE A 7 1.91 11.63 14.13
C PHE A 7 1.92 11.13 12.68
N LEU A 8 3.12 10.95 12.11
CA LEU A 8 3.27 10.49 10.74
C LEU A 8 2.62 9.13 10.50
N ARG A 9 2.86 8.19 11.41
CA ARG A 9 2.32 6.84 11.34
C ARG A 9 0.80 6.81 11.44
N VAL A 10 0.23 7.59 12.37
CA VAL A 10 -1.22 7.68 12.56
C VAL A 10 -1.87 8.33 11.35
N VAL A 11 -1.37 9.46 10.87
CA VAL A 11 -1.96 10.15 9.72
C VAL A 11 -1.89 9.28 8.47
N VAL A 12 -0.72 8.77 8.12
CA VAL A 12 -0.56 7.96 6.90
C VAL A 12 -1.30 6.62 7.01
N GLY A 13 -1.25 5.98 8.18
CA GLY A 13 -1.97 4.73 8.42
C GLY A 13 -3.49 4.91 8.31
N LEU A 14 -4.05 6.00 8.83
CA LEU A 14 -5.48 6.31 8.69
C LEU A 14 -5.87 6.68 7.26
N VAL A 15 -5.01 7.35 6.49
CA VAL A 15 -5.24 7.58 5.06
C VAL A 15 -5.35 6.25 4.31
N PHE A 16 -4.43 5.33 4.51
CA PHE A 16 -4.51 3.99 3.92
C PHE A 16 -5.76 3.24 4.36
N PHE A 17 -6.05 3.24 5.66
CA PHE A 17 -7.25 2.59 6.18
C PHE A 17 -8.52 3.15 5.53
N ALA A 18 -8.62 4.46 5.38
CA ALA A 18 -9.77 5.10 4.73
C ALA A 18 -9.95 4.62 3.29
N HIS A 19 -8.86 4.52 2.51
CA HIS A 19 -8.90 3.96 1.15
C HIS A 19 -9.29 2.48 1.14
N GLY A 20 -8.79 1.68 2.08
CA GLY A 20 -9.19 0.29 2.26
C GLY A 20 -10.68 0.15 2.62
N ALA A 21 -11.17 0.97 3.55
CA ALA A 21 -12.58 0.99 3.96
C ALA A 21 -13.51 1.43 2.82
N GLN A 22 -13.10 2.39 1.99
CA GLN A 22 -13.83 2.75 0.78
C GLN A 22 -13.98 1.57 -0.18
N LYS A 23 -12.91 0.80 -0.39
CA LYS A 23 -12.90 -0.36 -1.29
C LYS A 23 -13.63 -1.57 -0.71
N LEU A 24 -13.55 -1.76 0.61
CA LEU A 24 -14.13 -2.92 1.28
C LEU A 24 -15.61 -2.71 1.59
N LEU A 25 -15.93 -1.59 2.23
CA LEU A 25 -17.23 -1.31 2.87
C LEU A 25 -18.06 -0.26 2.11
N GLY A 26 -17.47 0.44 1.15
CA GLY A 26 -18.14 1.53 0.45
C GLY A 26 -18.28 2.81 1.29
N TRP A 27 -17.58 2.92 2.41
CA TRP A 27 -17.65 4.09 3.28
C TRP A 27 -17.26 5.37 2.54
N TRP A 28 -17.81 6.50 2.97
CA TRP A 28 -17.54 7.84 2.42
C TRP A 28 -17.72 7.93 0.90
N GLY A 29 -18.70 7.19 0.35
CA GLY A 29 -18.97 7.19 -1.10
C GLY A 29 -17.97 6.34 -1.91
N GLY A 30 -17.26 5.44 -1.28
CA GLY A 30 -16.33 4.53 -1.96
C GLY A 30 -17.05 3.44 -2.77
N PRO A 31 -16.31 2.72 -3.64
CA PRO A 31 -16.88 1.76 -4.58
C PRO A 31 -17.37 0.45 -3.94
N GLY A 32 -16.96 0.15 -2.71
CA GLY A 32 -17.17 -1.14 -2.09
C GLY A 32 -16.48 -2.27 -2.85
N ILE A 33 -16.68 -3.51 -2.42
CA ILE A 33 -16.07 -4.69 -3.06
C ILE A 33 -16.55 -4.85 -4.51
N ALA A 34 -17.82 -4.59 -4.79
CA ALA A 34 -18.37 -4.74 -6.14
C ALA A 34 -17.71 -3.77 -7.14
N GLY A 35 -17.66 -2.49 -6.81
CA GLY A 35 -17.00 -1.50 -7.67
C GLY A 35 -15.48 -1.67 -7.74
N THR A 36 -14.84 -2.13 -6.66
CA THR A 36 -13.41 -2.47 -6.68
C THR A 36 -13.12 -3.63 -7.63
N LYS A 37 -13.97 -4.66 -7.62
CA LYS A 37 -13.89 -5.77 -8.59
C LYS A 37 -14.02 -5.28 -10.03
N GLU A 38 -15.01 -4.43 -10.29
CA GLU A 38 -15.24 -3.86 -11.61
C GLU A 38 -14.03 -3.06 -12.09
N LEU A 39 -13.50 -2.15 -11.25
CA LEU A 39 -12.30 -1.38 -11.55
C LEU A 39 -11.10 -2.27 -11.89
N LEU A 40 -10.85 -3.32 -11.10
CA LEU A 40 -9.76 -4.26 -11.37
C LEU A 40 -9.92 -4.98 -12.71
N GLY A 41 -11.16 -5.33 -13.08
CA GLY A 41 -11.47 -5.89 -14.39
C GLY A 41 -11.17 -4.91 -15.53
N GLN A 42 -11.59 -3.65 -15.38
CA GLN A 42 -11.36 -2.59 -16.39
C GLN A 42 -9.87 -2.30 -16.60
N ILE A 43 -9.04 -2.36 -15.55
CA ILE A 43 -7.59 -2.16 -15.67
C ILE A 43 -6.83 -3.42 -16.05
N GLY A 44 -7.54 -4.53 -16.30
CA GLY A 44 -7.01 -5.73 -16.94
C GLY A 44 -6.48 -6.82 -16.00
N PHE A 45 -6.95 -6.91 -14.76
CA PHE A 45 -6.62 -8.05 -13.91
C PHE A 45 -7.47 -9.29 -14.24
N ARG A 46 -6.83 -10.48 -14.27
CA ARG A 46 -7.46 -11.74 -14.69
C ARG A 46 -8.50 -12.30 -13.71
N THR A 47 -8.29 -12.06 -12.40
CA THR A 47 -9.14 -12.59 -11.32
C THR A 47 -9.62 -11.46 -10.40
N PRO A 48 -10.39 -10.48 -10.94
CA PRO A 48 -10.76 -9.29 -10.18
C PRO A 48 -11.60 -9.60 -8.93
N GLY A 49 -12.40 -10.67 -8.96
CA GLY A 49 -13.20 -11.07 -7.82
C GLY A 49 -12.39 -11.56 -6.62
N ALA A 50 -11.30 -12.28 -6.86
CA ALA A 50 -10.39 -12.71 -5.80
C ALA A 50 -9.47 -11.58 -5.34
N LEU A 51 -9.09 -10.68 -6.25
CA LEU A 51 -8.17 -9.59 -5.94
C LEU A 51 -8.84 -8.42 -5.20
N ALA A 52 -10.13 -8.16 -5.42
CA ALA A 52 -10.81 -7.02 -4.80
C ALA A 52 -10.73 -7.03 -3.26
N PRO A 53 -11.04 -8.12 -2.54
CA PRO A 53 -10.87 -8.15 -1.10
C PRO A 53 -9.40 -8.06 -0.67
N ILE A 54 -8.47 -8.63 -1.42
CA ILE A 54 -7.04 -8.56 -1.12
C ILE A 54 -6.56 -7.11 -1.20
N VAL A 55 -6.89 -6.39 -2.26
CA VAL A 55 -6.54 -4.97 -2.43
C VAL A 55 -7.17 -4.11 -1.33
N ALA A 56 -8.44 -4.33 -1.01
CA ALA A 56 -9.12 -3.58 0.04
C ALA A 56 -8.48 -3.82 1.42
N LEU A 57 -8.21 -5.09 1.77
CA LEU A 57 -7.58 -5.47 3.04
C LEU A 57 -6.12 -5.03 3.12
N SER A 58 -5.38 -5.05 1.99
CA SER A 58 -4.00 -4.56 1.98
C SER A 58 -3.93 -3.08 2.38
N GLU A 59 -4.82 -2.24 1.90
CA GLU A 59 -4.88 -0.84 2.30
C GLU A 59 -5.48 -0.67 3.71
N ALA A 60 -6.48 -1.47 4.09
CA ALA A 60 -7.04 -1.45 5.45
C ALA A 60 -5.99 -1.81 6.52
N SER A 61 -4.91 -2.53 6.15
CA SER A 61 -3.77 -2.79 7.04
C SER A 61 -3.02 -1.52 7.48
N GLY A 62 -3.38 -0.35 6.94
CA GLY A 62 -2.97 0.96 7.44
C GLY A 62 -3.23 1.14 8.94
N LEU A 63 -4.22 0.47 9.52
CA LEU A 63 -4.43 0.44 10.98
C LEU A 63 -3.26 -0.19 11.74
N LEU A 64 -2.62 -1.21 11.16
CA LEU A 64 -1.42 -1.82 11.76
C LEU A 64 -0.26 -0.82 11.76
N LEU A 65 -0.09 -0.08 10.65
CA LEU A 65 0.90 0.99 10.59
C LEU A 65 0.59 2.10 11.59
N ALA A 66 -0.66 2.54 11.71
CA ALA A 66 -1.09 3.55 12.67
C ALA A 66 -0.80 3.14 14.11
N ALA A 67 -1.10 1.90 14.47
CA ALA A 67 -0.80 1.32 15.78
C ALA A 67 0.70 1.09 16.00
N GLY A 68 1.49 0.96 14.93
CA GLY A 68 2.87 0.49 14.97
C GLY A 68 2.95 -0.95 15.44
N PHE A 69 2.12 -1.78 14.84
CA PHE A 69 2.06 -3.22 15.12
C PHE A 69 2.43 -4.00 13.85
N LEU A 70 3.35 -4.97 14.01
CA LEU A 70 3.92 -5.70 12.88
C LEU A 70 4.41 -4.74 11.80
N THR A 71 5.12 -3.70 12.20
CA THR A 71 5.46 -2.55 11.36
C THR A 71 6.06 -2.93 10.01
N PRO A 72 7.07 -3.85 9.90
CA PRO A 72 7.61 -4.24 8.60
C PRO A 72 6.59 -4.95 7.69
N PHE A 73 5.70 -5.76 8.28
CA PHE A 73 4.65 -6.44 7.51
C PHE A 73 3.63 -5.42 6.97
N ALA A 74 3.14 -4.52 7.82
CA ALA A 74 2.22 -3.46 7.39
C ALA A 74 2.87 -2.61 6.28
N ALA A 75 4.13 -2.22 6.47
CA ALA A 75 4.89 -1.44 5.49
C ALA A 75 5.06 -2.19 4.16
N LEU A 76 5.37 -3.48 4.19
CA LEU A 76 5.49 -4.31 2.99
C LEU A 76 4.19 -4.34 2.19
N VAL A 77 3.08 -4.61 2.85
CA VAL A 77 1.78 -4.73 2.21
C VAL A 77 1.34 -3.39 1.59
N LEU A 78 1.50 -2.29 2.33
CA LEU A 78 1.16 -0.95 1.87
C LEU A 78 2.07 -0.48 0.74
N ALA A 79 3.38 -0.72 0.85
CA ALA A 79 4.34 -0.40 -0.19
C ALA A 79 4.06 -1.17 -1.49
N ALA A 80 3.80 -2.48 -1.40
CA ALA A 80 3.44 -3.29 -2.55
C ALA A 80 2.15 -2.80 -3.23
N ALA A 81 1.12 -2.45 -2.43
CA ALA A 81 -0.12 -1.87 -2.97
C ALA A 81 0.15 -0.58 -3.75
N MET A 82 1.02 0.31 -3.26
CA MET A 82 1.38 1.54 -3.98
C MET A 82 2.16 1.28 -5.26
N VAL A 83 3.10 0.33 -5.26
CA VAL A 83 3.83 -0.04 -6.49
C VAL A 83 2.88 -0.64 -7.53
N VAL A 84 1.94 -1.50 -7.12
CA VAL A 84 0.91 -2.04 -8.02
C VAL A 84 0.02 -0.92 -8.56
N ALA A 85 -0.43 0.02 -7.73
CA ALA A 85 -1.24 1.16 -8.15
C ALA A 85 -0.49 2.04 -9.17
N ILE A 86 0.79 2.34 -8.90
CA ILE A 86 1.65 3.06 -9.84
C ILE A 86 1.68 2.32 -11.19
N GLY A 87 2.06 1.06 -11.20
CA GLY A 87 2.25 0.30 -12.44
C GLY A 87 0.96 0.01 -13.20
N SER A 88 -0.18 -0.12 -12.51
CA SER A 88 -1.44 -0.48 -13.14
C SER A 88 -2.29 0.73 -13.59
N VAL A 89 -2.25 1.84 -12.86
CA VAL A 89 -3.16 2.98 -13.05
C VAL A 89 -2.44 4.27 -13.39
N HIS A 90 -1.38 4.60 -12.65
CA HIS A 90 -0.84 5.95 -12.61
C HIS A 90 0.37 6.18 -13.53
N TRP A 91 1.16 5.14 -13.83
CA TRP A 91 2.41 5.26 -14.61
C TRP A 91 2.25 6.00 -15.94
N ARG A 92 1.19 5.66 -16.69
CA ARG A 92 0.92 6.27 -18.01
C ARG A 92 0.39 7.70 -17.94
N LYS A 93 0.00 8.16 -16.75
CA LYS A 93 -0.54 9.51 -16.53
C LYS A 93 0.55 10.52 -16.14
N GLY A 94 1.81 10.05 -16.08
CA GLY A 94 2.97 10.87 -15.72
C GLY A 94 3.15 11.04 -14.22
N PHE A 95 4.03 11.97 -13.84
CA PHE A 95 4.41 12.18 -12.45
C PHE A 95 3.33 12.94 -11.64
N TRP A 96 2.86 14.07 -12.16
CA TRP A 96 2.09 15.05 -11.40
C TRP A 96 0.70 14.57 -11.02
N ASN A 97 0.36 14.70 -9.74
CA ASN A 97 -0.93 14.27 -9.18
C ASN A 97 -2.13 15.02 -9.79
N MET A 98 -1.98 16.28 -10.20
CA MET A 98 -3.03 17.01 -10.92
C MET A 98 -3.49 16.30 -12.20
N GLY A 99 -2.58 15.59 -12.88
CA GLY A 99 -2.89 14.70 -14.02
C GLY A 99 -3.23 13.27 -13.60
N GLN A 100 -3.51 13.02 -12.33
CA GLN A 100 -3.70 11.67 -11.77
C GLN A 100 -2.45 10.79 -11.86
N GLY A 101 -1.27 11.41 -11.93
CA GLY A 101 0.02 10.73 -11.94
C GLY A 101 0.38 10.09 -10.60
N TYR A 102 1.59 9.56 -10.52
CA TYR A 102 2.01 8.72 -9.40
C TYR A 102 2.69 9.46 -8.23
N GLU A 103 2.80 10.78 -8.27
CA GLU A 103 3.43 11.61 -7.23
C GLU A 103 2.93 11.26 -5.82
N PHE A 104 1.62 11.22 -5.63
CA PHE A 104 1.01 10.92 -4.34
C PHE A 104 1.30 9.48 -3.89
N ASN A 105 1.23 8.52 -4.80
CA ASN A 105 1.55 7.12 -4.50
C ASN A 105 3.02 6.96 -4.09
N LEU A 106 3.94 7.74 -4.70
CA LEU A 106 5.35 7.72 -4.35
C LEU A 106 5.60 8.23 -2.92
N VAL A 107 4.91 9.30 -2.52
CA VAL A 107 4.98 9.80 -1.13
C VAL A 107 4.42 8.75 -0.16
N LEU A 108 3.26 8.18 -0.45
CA LEU A 108 2.66 7.13 0.38
C LEU A 108 3.52 5.86 0.44
N LEU A 109 4.23 5.51 -0.62
CA LEU A 109 5.19 4.39 -0.65
C LEU A 109 6.39 4.65 0.27
N SER A 110 6.93 5.87 0.24
CA SER A 110 8.17 6.21 0.95
C SER A 110 8.00 6.18 2.48
N VAL A 111 6.84 6.59 2.98
CA VAL A 111 6.60 6.74 4.42
C VAL A 111 6.66 5.42 5.20
N PRO A 112 5.94 4.34 4.83
CA PRO A 112 6.03 3.06 5.54
C PRO A 112 7.44 2.47 5.51
N ILE A 113 8.17 2.63 4.40
CA ILE A 113 9.57 2.19 4.28
C ILE A 113 10.46 2.96 5.26
N ALA A 114 10.33 4.29 5.31
CA ALA A 114 11.09 5.13 6.22
C ALA A 114 10.78 4.80 7.69
N ILE A 115 9.51 4.55 8.04
CA ILE A 115 9.10 4.14 9.39
C ILE A 115 9.75 2.80 9.75
N THR A 116 9.79 1.83 8.82
CA THR A 116 10.45 0.55 9.08
C THR A 116 11.96 0.69 9.25
N ALA A 117 12.59 1.54 8.44
CA ALA A 117 14.03 1.78 8.52
C ALA A 117 14.45 2.53 9.80
N THR A 118 13.60 3.38 10.34
CA THR A 118 13.89 4.19 11.55
C THR A 118 13.32 3.59 12.83
N GLY A 119 12.44 2.60 12.69
CA GLY A 119 11.64 2.03 13.77
C GLY A 119 10.28 2.72 13.96
N PRO A 120 9.30 2.00 14.55
CA PRO A 120 7.93 2.49 14.72
C PRO A 120 7.82 3.59 15.79
N GLY A 121 8.85 3.77 16.58
CA GLY A 121 8.94 4.76 17.63
C GLY A 121 8.36 4.31 18.96
N ARG A 122 8.62 5.12 19.99
CA ARG A 122 8.34 4.85 21.40
C ARG A 122 6.87 4.52 21.72
N PHE A 123 5.93 5.11 20.97
CA PHE A 123 4.49 4.95 21.20
C PHE A 123 3.86 3.93 20.24
N SER A 124 4.52 2.81 20.01
CA SER A 124 4.06 1.73 19.16
C SER A 124 3.74 0.46 19.95
N VAL A 125 2.88 -0.38 19.39
CA VAL A 125 2.60 -1.70 19.94
C VAL A 125 3.85 -2.57 19.90
N ASP A 126 4.62 -2.55 18.79
CA ASP A 126 5.88 -3.30 18.64
C ASP A 126 6.85 -2.97 19.78
N ARG A 127 6.94 -1.68 20.19
CA ARG A 127 7.76 -1.26 21.33
C ARG A 127 7.21 -1.78 22.64
N ALA A 128 5.89 -1.71 22.82
CA ALA A 128 5.25 -2.13 24.07
C ALA A 128 5.43 -3.63 24.37
N ILE A 129 5.57 -4.45 23.31
CA ILE A 129 5.79 -5.90 23.42
C ILE A 129 7.27 -6.32 23.21
N GLY A 130 8.18 -5.35 23.04
CA GLY A 130 9.61 -5.61 22.91
C GLY A 130 10.06 -6.16 21.55
N TRP A 131 9.31 -5.93 20.50
CA TRP A 131 9.64 -6.41 19.14
C TRP A 131 10.34 -5.38 18.26
N ASP A 132 10.31 -4.12 18.63
CA ASP A 132 10.79 -3.02 17.81
C ASP A 132 12.28 -3.10 17.47
N ASP A 133 13.12 -3.54 18.41
CA ASP A 133 14.56 -3.68 18.19
C ASP A 133 14.88 -4.78 17.14
N ASN A 134 14.03 -5.81 17.05
CA ASN A 134 14.20 -6.93 16.11
C ASN A 134 13.49 -6.68 14.75
N LEU A 135 12.52 -5.77 14.70
CA LEU A 135 11.66 -5.53 13.54
C LEU A 135 11.86 -4.14 12.93
N SER A 136 13.02 -3.52 13.15
CA SER A 136 13.33 -2.19 12.60
C SER A 136 14.79 -2.06 12.23
N GLY A 137 15.10 -1.01 11.48
CA GLY A 137 16.46 -0.69 11.04
C GLY A 137 16.61 -0.65 9.52
N PRO A 138 17.79 -0.18 9.03
CA PRO A 138 18.01 0.00 7.59
C PRO A 138 17.84 -1.29 6.77
N ILE A 139 18.23 -2.43 7.32
CA ILE A 139 18.09 -3.75 6.66
C ILE A 139 16.61 -4.07 6.42
N TRP A 140 15.75 -3.81 7.41
CA TRP A 140 14.30 -4.00 7.28
C TRP A 140 13.69 -3.05 6.25
N GLY A 141 14.14 -1.78 6.22
CA GLY A 141 13.70 -0.82 5.18
C GLY A 141 14.04 -1.29 3.77
N VAL A 142 15.27 -1.77 3.56
CA VAL A 142 15.72 -2.33 2.26
C VAL A 142 14.96 -3.60 1.92
N ALA A 143 14.76 -4.50 2.88
CA ALA A 143 14.01 -5.74 2.68
C ALA A 143 12.57 -5.47 2.27
N VAL A 144 11.89 -4.55 2.98
CA VAL A 144 10.52 -4.14 2.66
C VAL A 144 10.43 -3.55 1.25
N LEU A 145 11.33 -2.63 0.89
CA LEU A 145 11.35 -2.05 -0.45
C LEU A 145 11.56 -3.14 -1.52
N THR A 146 12.54 -3.99 -1.34
CA THR A 146 12.88 -5.04 -2.32
C THR A 146 11.71 -6.02 -2.49
N LEU A 147 11.15 -6.51 -1.38
CA LEU A 147 10.04 -7.46 -1.41
C LEU A 147 8.76 -6.82 -1.97
N ALA A 148 8.51 -5.55 -1.68
CA ALA A 148 7.38 -4.81 -2.26
C ALA A 148 7.52 -4.68 -3.78
N LEU A 149 8.70 -4.37 -4.29
CA LEU A 149 8.97 -4.29 -5.73
C LEU A 149 8.83 -5.65 -6.41
N VAL A 150 9.43 -6.71 -5.84
CA VAL A 150 9.35 -8.07 -6.40
C VAL A 150 7.90 -8.58 -6.38
N GLY A 151 7.21 -8.45 -5.26
CA GLY A 151 5.80 -8.86 -5.13
C GLY A 151 4.87 -8.09 -6.07
N ALA A 152 5.05 -6.78 -6.18
CA ALA A 152 4.27 -5.95 -7.09
C ALA A 152 4.55 -6.31 -8.56
N LEU A 153 5.81 -6.55 -8.93
CA LEU A 153 6.18 -6.99 -10.27
C LEU A 153 5.53 -8.33 -10.61
N PHE A 154 5.56 -9.28 -9.69
CA PHE A 154 4.87 -10.57 -9.84
C PHE A 154 3.36 -10.34 -10.10
N VAL A 155 2.68 -9.53 -9.31
CA VAL A 155 1.26 -9.20 -9.48
C VAL A 155 1.00 -8.58 -10.86
N LEU A 156 1.81 -7.61 -11.29
CA LEU A 156 1.64 -6.91 -12.55
C LEU A 156 1.92 -7.79 -13.77
N VAL A 157 2.88 -8.71 -13.68
CA VAL A 157 3.27 -9.58 -14.80
C VAL A 157 2.36 -10.80 -14.89
N VAL A 158 2.04 -11.45 -13.76
CA VAL A 158 1.34 -12.74 -13.74
C VAL A 158 -0.18 -12.56 -13.71
N LEU A 159 -0.67 -11.63 -12.88
CA LEU A 159 -2.12 -11.48 -12.65
C LEU A 159 -2.79 -10.47 -13.57
N ARG A 160 -2.02 -9.67 -14.30
CA ARG A 160 -2.56 -8.73 -15.29
C ARG A 160 -2.60 -9.38 -16.67
N ALA A 161 -3.75 -9.32 -17.35
CA ALA A 161 -3.85 -9.73 -18.74
C ALA A 161 -2.97 -8.81 -19.60
N ARG A 162 -2.19 -9.39 -20.51
CA ARG A 162 -1.59 -8.57 -21.58
C ARG A 162 -2.77 -7.96 -22.37
N ARG A 163 -2.85 -6.65 -22.43
CA ARG A 163 -3.70 -6.02 -23.45
C ARG A 163 -3.08 -6.44 -24.77
N GLU A 164 -3.73 -7.32 -25.50
CA GLU A 164 -3.47 -7.46 -26.92
C GLU A 164 -3.62 -6.07 -27.49
N ALA A 165 -2.57 -5.58 -28.17
CA ALA A 165 -2.66 -4.36 -28.89
C ALA A 165 -3.85 -4.52 -29.84
N ALA A 166 -4.89 -3.69 -29.68
CA ALA A 166 -5.93 -3.56 -30.66
C ALA A 166 -5.23 -3.03 -31.92
N THR A 167 -4.77 -3.96 -32.74
CA THR A 167 -4.36 -3.71 -34.11
C THR A 167 -5.62 -3.69 -34.93
N ALA A 168 -6.03 -2.54 -35.31
CA ALA A 168 -6.65 -2.26 -36.60
C ALA A 168 -6.56 -0.78 -36.86
#